data_21b10cb6fa72747d3c9ea4f66b32f25e
#
_entry.id   21b10cb6fa72747d3c9ea4f66b32f25e
#
_cell.length_a   1.000
_cell.length_b   1.000
_cell.length_c   1.000
_cell.angle_alpha   90.00
_cell.angle_beta   90.00
_cell.angle_gamma   90.00
#
_symmetry.space_group_name_H-M   'P 1'
#
loop_
_entity.id
_entity.type
_entity.pdbx_description
1 polymer ?
#
loop_
_entity_poly.entity_id
_entity_poly.type
_entity_poly.pdbx_seq_one_letter_code
_entity_poly.pdbx_strand_id
1 'polypeptide(L)'
;MKNNKNTQYELNKGLAQMLKGGVIMDVTTPEQAKIAEAAGACAVMALERIPADIRAAGGVSRMSDPKMIKGIQEAVSIPVMAKCRIGHFVEAQVLEAIEIDYIDESEVLSPADDVYHINKRDFKVPFVCGARDLGEALRRINEGASMIRTKGEPGTGDIVQAVRHMRKMNSEIAKLTSMREDELFEAAKNLQVPFELVKFVHDNGKLPVVNFAAGGVATPADAALMMQLGAEGVFVGSGIFKSGDPAKRAAAIVKAVTNFTDAKLIAELSEDLGEAMVGINESEIKIIMEERGK
;
A
#
# COMPACT_ATOMS: atom_id res chain seq x y z
N MET A 1 -6.46 -2.88 30.34
CA MET A 1 -5.56 -2.43 29.25
C MET A 1 -5.60 -3.31 27.99
N LYS A 2 -5.54 -4.66 28.09
CA LYS A 2 -5.60 -5.54 26.88
C LYS A 2 -6.90 -5.40 26.07
N ASN A 3 -8.05 -5.24 26.71
CA ASN A 3 -9.34 -5.06 26.00
C ASN A 3 -9.39 -3.78 25.16
N ASN A 4 -8.77 -2.70 25.62
CA ASN A 4 -8.80 -1.41 24.91
C ASN A 4 -7.96 -1.44 23.61
N LYS A 5 -6.80 -2.11 23.62
CA LYS A 5 -5.94 -2.25 22.44
C LYS A 5 -6.59 -3.12 21.35
N ASN A 6 -7.31 -4.17 21.72
CA ASN A 6 -8.03 -4.99 20.75
C ASN A 6 -9.22 -4.24 20.13
N THR A 7 -9.97 -3.48 20.92
CA THR A 7 -11.07 -2.64 20.42
C THR A 7 -10.56 -1.58 19.45
N GLN A 8 -9.43 -0.91 19.76
CA GLN A 8 -8.81 0.06 18.87
C GLN A 8 -8.35 -0.60 17.56
N TYR A 9 -7.76 -1.79 17.62
CA TYR A 9 -7.32 -2.51 16.43
C TYR A 9 -8.51 -2.91 15.53
N GLU A 10 -9.62 -3.37 16.10
CA GLU A 10 -10.83 -3.67 15.31
C GLU A 10 -11.41 -2.40 14.64
N LEU A 11 -11.41 -1.28 15.35
CA LEU A 11 -11.78 0.01 14.76
C LEU A 11 -10.86 0.36 13.57
N ASN A 12 -9.55 0.24 13.76
CA ASN A 12 -8.56 0.54 12.72
C ASN A 12 -8.73 -0.35 11.47
N LYS A 13 -9.04 -1.64 11.65
CA LYS A 13 -9.40 -2.53 10.52
C LYS A 13 -10.65 -2.05 9.80
N GLY A 14 -11.66 -1.60 10.54
CA GLY A 14 -12.88 -1.02 9.99
C GLY A 14 -12.60 0.24 9.17
N LEU A 15 -11.74 1.14 9.67
CA LEU A 15 -11.32 2.34 8.93
C LEU A 15 -10.61 1.98 7.63
N ALA A 16 -9.70 1.02 7.65
CA ALA A 16 -9.02 0.54 6.44
C ALA A 16 -9.98 -0.11 5.44
N GLN A 17 -10.97 -0.88 5.94
CA GLN A 17 -12.01 -1.51 5.13
C GLN A 17 -12.87 -0.49 4.37
N MET A 18 -13.04 0.72 4.90
CA MET A 18 -13.79 1.81 4.22
C MET A 18 -13.12 2.28 2.92
N LEU A 19 -11.82 2.06 2.75
CA LEU A 19 -11.07 2.42 1.56
C LEU A 19 -11.15 1.38 0.44
N LYS A 20 -11.74 0.22 0.70
CA LYS A 20 -11.86 -0.89 -0.26
C LYS A 20 -12.54 -0.43 -1.55
N GLY A 21 -11.97 -0.85 -2.68
CA GLY A 21 -12.43 -0.47 -4.03
C GLY A 21 -11.95 0.91 -4.48
N GLY A 22 -11.14 1.59 -3.67
CA GLY A 22 -10.63 2.93 -3.96
C GLY A 22 -9.20 2.96 -4.50
N VAL A 23 -8.77 4.18 -4.83
CA VAL A 23 -7.41 4.51 -5.25
C VAL A 23 -6.81 5.49 -4.26
N ILE A 24 -5.62 5.18 -3.77
CA ILE A 24 -4.80 6.04 -2.91
C ILE A 24 -3.67 6.61 -3.77
N MET A 25 -3.52 7.93 -3.80
CA MET A 25 -2.58 8.60 -4.68
C MET A 25 -1.48 9.32 -3.89
N ASP A 26 -0.22 9.12 -4.29
CA ASP A 26 0.91 9.86 -3.76
C ASP A 26 0.87 11.30 -4.27
N VAL A 27 1.00 12.26 -3.35
CA VAL A 27 0.98 13.69 -3.63
C VAL A 27 2.09 14.41 -2.89
N THR A 28 2.67 15.45 -3.51
CA THR A 28 3.78 16.22 -2.92
C THR A 28 3.41 17.67 -2.62
N THR A 29 2.25 18.13 -3.10
CA THR A 29 1.75 19.49 -2.89
C THR A 29 0.25 19.52 -2.61
N PRO A 30 -0.27 20.58 -1.97
CA PRO A 30 -1.71 20.79 -1.81
C PRO A 30 -2.48 20.78 -3.15
N GLU A 31 -1.90 21.30 -4.22
CA GLU A 31 -2.50 21.33 -5.56
C GLU A 31 -2.66 19.91 -6.13
N GLN A 32 -1.63 19.07 -5.98
CA GLN A 32 -1.70 17.65 -6.38
C GLN A 32 -2.76 16.90 -5.57
N ALA A 33 -2.86 17.17 -4.27
CA ALA A 33 -3.87 16.57 -3.41
C ALA A 33 -5.29 16.92 -3.86
N LYS A 34 -5.55 18.18 -4.25
CA LYS A 34 -6.83 18.62 -4.82
C LYS A 34 -7.14 17.94 -6.15
N ILE A 35 -6.14 17.75 -7.02
CA ILE A 35 -6.30 16.99 -8.27
C ILE A 35 -6.70 15.55 -7.97
N ALA A 36 -6.03 14.89 -7.01
CA ALA A 36 -6.35 13.53 -6.61
C ALA A 36 -7.76 13.41 -6.05
N GLU A 37 -8.17 14.31 -5.16
CA GLU A 37 -9.53 14.35 -4.58
C GLU A 37 -10.58 14.58 -5.68
N ALA A 38 -10.36 15.55 -6.58
CA ALA A 38 -11.27 15.82 -7.70
C ALA A 38 -11.38 14.64 -8.68
N ALA A 39 -10.34 13.84 -8.82
CA ALA A 39 -10.35 12.61 -9.62
C ALA A 39 -11.12 11.46 -8.96
N GLY A 40 -11.47 11.57 -7.67
CA GLY A 40 -12.18 10.56 -6.90
C GLY A 40 -11.28 9.61 -6.11
N ALA A 41 -10.04 10.01 -5.77
CA ALA A 41 -9.20 9.25 -4.85
C ALA A 41 -9.91 9.08 -3.50
N CYS A 42 -9.77 7.90 -2.89
CA CYS A 42 -10.34 7.64 -1.56
C CYS A 42 -9.45 8.13 -0.41
N ALA A 43 -8.17 8.37 -0.68
CA ALA A 43 -7.18 8.94 0.21
C ALA A 43 -5.98 9.44 -0.59
N VAL A 44 -5.13 10.25 0.03
CA VAL A 44 -3.83 10.63 -0.53
C VAL A 44 -2.71 10.22 0.42
N MET A 45 -1.53 9.96 -0.16
CA MET A 45 -0.28 9.73 0.58
C MET A 45 0.59 10.97 0.44
N ALA A 46 0.81 11.68 1.54
CA ALA A 46 1.63 12.89 1.57
C ALA A 46 3.11 12.53 1.62
N LEU A 47 3.87 12.96 0.63
CA LEU A 47 5.31 12.73 0.47
C LEU A 47 6.02 13.99 -0.01
N GLU A 48 7.21 14.29 0.48
CA GLU A 48 8.07 15.34 -0.11
C GLU A 48 8.59 14.92 -1.49
N ARG A 49 8.82 13.64 -1.68
CA ARG A 49 9.28 13.04 -2.93
C ARG A 49 8.53 11.75 -3.20
N ILE A 50 8.00 11.62 -4.41
CA ILE A 50 7.41 10.38 -4.88
C ILE A 50 8.49 9.31 -5.09
N PRO A 51 8.15 8.02 -5.10
CA PRO A 51 9.13 6.94 -5.18
C PRO A 51 10.15 7.05 -6.32
N ALA A 52 9.76 7.53 -7.50
CA ALA A 52 10.69 7.73 -8.62
C ALA A 52 11.77 8.78 -8.29
N ASP A 53 11.41 9.87 -7.62
CA ASP A 53 12.36 10.91 -7.21
C ASP A 53 13.25 10.43 -6.06
N ILE A 54 12.73 9.59 -5.16
CA ILE A 54 13.54 8.93 -4.12
C ILE A 54 14.63 8.05 -4.75
N ARG A 55 14.28 7.27 -5.79
CA ARG A 55 15.25 6.46 -6.53
C ARG A 55 16.31 7.32 -7.22
N ALA A 56 15.89 8.39 -7.87
CA ALA A 56 16.79 9.28 -8.61
C ALA A 56 17.77 10.02 -7.69
N ALA A 57 17.29 10.46 -6.52
CA ALA A 57 18.11 11.19 -5.55
C ALA A 57 19.12 10.27 -4.83
N GLY A 58 18.77 8.99 -4.61
CA GLY A 58 19.56 8.07 -3.78
C GLY A 58 19.68 8.51 -2.32
N GLY A 59 20.60 7.91 -1.59
CA GLY A 59 20.85 8.26 -0.19
C GLY A 59 19.79 7.78 0.79
N VAL A 60 19.76 8.40 1.96
CA VAL A 60 18.81 8.05 3.03
C VAL A 60 17.52 8.84 2.87
N SER A 61 16.41 8.13 2.67
CA SER A 61 15.06 8.69 2.59
C SER A 61 14.35 8.57 3.94
N ARG A 62 13.81 9.69 4.44
CA ARG A 62 13.21 9.82 5.78
C ARG A 62 11.76 10.26 5.69
N MET A 63 11.09 10.29 6.84
CA MET A 63 9.76 10.91 7.01
C MET A 63 9.76 12.33 6.44
N SER A 64 8.67 12.70 5.79
CA SER A 64 8.46 14.05 5.23
C SER A 64 8.23 15.09 6.32
N ASP A 65 8.49 16.36 5.99
CA ASP A 65 8.29 17.49 6.89
C ASP A 65 6.82 17.57 7.36
N PRO A 66 6.56 17.62 8.69
CA PRO A 66 5.21 17.75 9.22
C PRO A 66 4.46 18.99 8.74
N LYS A 67 5.13 20.08 8.44
CA LYS A 67 4.51 21.31 7.91
C LYS A 67 3.93 21.06 6.51
N MET A 68 4.67 20.35 5.65
CA MET A 68 4.20 19.97 4.33
C MET A 68 3.00 19.03 4.42
N ILE A 69 3.04 18.03 5.31
CA ILE A 69 1.93 17.10 5.53
C ILE A 69 0.68 17.86 5.98
N LYS A 70 0.79 18.77 6.95
CA LYS A 70 -0.32 19.62 7.42
C LYS A 70 -0.93 20.45 6.28
N GLY A 71 -0.10 21.02 5.41
CA GLY A 71 -0.59 21.77 4.23
C GLY A 71 -1.43 20.92 3.29
N ILE A 72 -1.12 19.63 3.16
CA ILE A 72 -1.93 18.68 2.40
C ILE A 72 -3.22 18.33 3.17
N GLN A 73 -3.15 18.09 4.49
CA GLN A 73 -4.33 17.85 5.32
C GLN A 73 -5.34 18.99 5.24
N GLU A 74 -4.86 20.24 5.23
CA GLU A 74 -5.72 21.43 5.11
C GLU A 74 -6.35 21.59 3.70
N ALA A 75 -5.77 20.98 2.68
CA ALA A 75 -6.16 21.17 1.29
C ALA A 75 -7.29 20.24 0.82
N VAL A 76 -7.52 19.11 1.49
CA VAL A 76 -8.46 18.07 1.08
C VAL A 76 -9.35 17.61 2.22
N SER A 77 -10.50 17.03 1.88
CA SER A 77 -11.45 16.46 2.84
C SER A 77 -11.33 14.94 2.98
N ILE A 78 -10.62 14.28 2.05
CA ILE A 78 -10.34 12.85 2.08
C ILE A 78 -9.19 12.55 3.05
N PRO A 79 -9.09 11.31 3.58
CA PRO A 79 -8.02 10.90 4.47
C PRO A 79 -6.62 11.15 3.89
N VAL A 80 -5.70 11.56 4.76
CA VAL A 80 -4.28 11.77 4.43
C VAL A 80 -3.44 10.72 5.14
N MET A 81 -2.62 10.02 4.39
CA MET A 81 -1.62 9.08 4.88
C MET A 81 -0.23 9.70 4.83
N ALA A 82 0.67 9.23 5.67
CA ALA A 82 2.10 9.56 5.59
C ALA A 82 2.96 8.34 5.91
N LYS A 83 4.22 8.36 5.45
CA LYS A 83 5.17 7.27 5.64
C LYS A 83 6.12 7.52 6.79
N CYS A 84 6.38 6.50 7.59
CA CYS A 84 7.53 6.43 8.48
C CYS A 84 8.48 5.33 8.03
N ARG A 85 9.73 5.42 8.46
CA ARG A 85 10.74 4.39 8.21
C ARG A 85 10.43 3.12 9.00
N ILE A 86 10.76 1.98 8.43
CA ILE A 86 10.64 0.69 9.12
C ILE A 86 11.39 0.74 10.46
N GLY A 87 10.70 0.36 11.54
CA GLY A 87 11.23 0.34 12.92
C GLY A 87 11.32 1.70 13.61
N HIS A 88 11.07 2.80 12.91
CA HIS A 88 11.20 4.13 13.48
C HIS A 88 9.94 4.59 14.22
N PHE A 89 9.70 4.03 15.40
CA PHE A 89 8.50 4.32 16.19
C PHE A 89 8.36 5.81 16.58
N VAL A 90 9.46 6.57 16.67
CA VAL A 90 9.38 8.02 16.97
C VAL A 90 8.84 8.80 15.77
N GLU A 91 9.21 8.46 14.52
CA GLU A 91 8.56 9.06 13.34
C GLU A 91 7.04 8.78 13.35
N ALA A 92 6.62 7.56 13.71
CA ALA A 92 5.20 7.25 13.86
C ALA A 92 4.53 8.07 14.97
N GLN A 93 5.20 8.30 16.11
CA GLN A 93 4.70 9.18 17.17
C GLN A 93 4.53 10.62 16.69
N VAL A 94 5.47 11.13 15.88
CA VAL A 94 5.36 12.47 15.28
C VAL A 94 4.15 12.55 14.35
N LEU A 95 3.94 11.54 13.49
CA LEU A 95 2.79 11.50 12.59
C LEU A 95 1.47 11.42 13.35
N GLU A 96 1.38 10.58 14.39
CA GLU A 96 0.18 10.53 15.23
C GLU A 96 -0.07 11.85 15.95
N ALA A 97 0.97 12.56 16.38
CA ALA A 97 0.87 13.86 17.05
C ALA A 97 0.34 14.99 16.14
N ILE A 98 0.50 14.87 14.82
CA ILE A 98 -0.09 15.79 13.84
C ILE A 98 -1.44 15.30 13.30
N GLU A 99 -2.04 14.31 13.95
CA GLU A 99 -3.37 13.78 13.64
C GLU A 99 -3.47 13.21 12.22
N ILE A 100 -2.43 12.51 11.76
CA ILE A 100 -2.48 11.79 10.49
C ILE A 100 -3.56 10.69 10.52
N ASP A 101 -4.25 10.47 9.41
CA ASP A 101 -5.33 9.47 9.36
C ASP A 101 -4.82 8.03 9.28
N TYR A 102 -3.70 7.80 8.59
CA TYR A 102 -3.05 6.48 8.44
C TYR A 102 -1.53 6.66 8.38
N ILE A 103 -0.81 5.70 8.93
CA ILE A 103 0.66 5.62 8.82
C ILE A 103 1.06 4.43 7.97
N ASP A 104 1.87 4.64 6.95
CA ASP A 104 2.52 3.56 6.20
C ASP A 104 3.96 3.37 6.73
N GLU A 105 4.18 2.27 7.47
CA GLU A 105 5.53 1.83 7.81
C GLU A 105 6.16 1.20 6.57
N SER A 106 7.00 1.97 5.88
CA SER A 106 7.25 1.77 4.46
C SER A 106 8.69 1.45 4.10
N GLU A 107 8.84 0.42 3.29
CA GLU A 107 10.09 0.05 2.59
C GLU A 107 10.53 1.08 1.53
N VAL A 108 9.65 1.99 1.13
CA VAL A 108 9.99 3.10 0.22
C VAL A 108 11.03 4.04 0.84
N LEU A 109 10.91 4.27 2.14
CA LEU A 109 11.90 4.99 2.92
C LEU A 109 13.06 4.07 3.33
N SER A 110 14.20 4.66 3.69
CA SER A 110 15.34 3.88 4.20
C SER A 110 15.00 3.31 5.58
N PRO A 111 15.17 2.00 5.83
CA PRO A 111 14.90 1.44 7.14
C PRO A 111 15.71 2.12 8.24
N ALA A 112 15.11 2.30 9.41
CA ALA A 112 15.79 2.74 10.62
C ALA A 112 16.22 1.57 11.50
N ASP A 113 15.53 0.45 11.35
CA ASP A 113 15.83 -0.81 12.01
C ASP A 113 15.74 -1.94 10.98
N ASP A 114 16.73 -2.80 10.93
CA ASP A 114 16.81 -3.94 10.02
C ASP A 114 16.33 -5.25 10.64
N VAL A 115 15.98 -5.23 11.93
CA VAL A 115 15.49 -6.38 12.70
C VAL A 115 14.03 -6.23 13.13
N TYR A 116 13.68 -5.07 13.71
CA TYR A 116 12.38 -4.86 14.34
C TYR A 116 11.48 -3.90 13.55
N HIS A 117 10.21 -4.29 13.41
CA HIS A 117 9.13 -3.41 12.99
C HIS A 117 8.48 -2.73 14.20
N ILE A 118 7.75 -1.66 13.94
CA ILE A 118 6.99 -0.94 14.95
C ILE A 118 5.90 -1.84 15.55
N ASN A 119 5.74 -1.82 16.87
CA ASN A 119 4.56 -2.37 17.52
C ASN A 119 3.37 -1.43 17.31
N LYS A 120 2.57 -1.69 16.30
CA LYS A 120 1.47 -0.83 15.84
C LYS A 120 0.30 -0.80 16.84
N ARG A 121 0.24 -1.77 17.76
CA ARG A 121 -0.78 -1.81 18.82
C ARG A 121 -0.56 -0.78 19.92
N ASP A 122 0.57 -0.08 19.91
CA ASP A 122 0.85 1.04 20.82
C ASP A 122 0.31 2.38 20.32
N PHE A 123 -0.24 2.41 19.11
CA PHE A 123 -0.79 3.60 18.44
C PHE A 123 -2.31 3.53 18.31
N LYS A 124 -2.95 4.68 18.21
CA LYS A 124 -4.40 4.80 17.93
C LYS A 124 -4.69 4.81 16.43
N VAL A 125 -3.76 5.34 15.63
CA VAL A 125 -3.88 5.47 14.19
C VAL A 125 -3.70 4.12 13.48
N PRO A 126 -4.45 3.81 12.40
CA PRO A 126 -4.26 2.60 11.62
C PRO A 126 -2.96 2.62 10.83
N PHE A 127 -2.31 1.44 10.73
CA PHE A 127 -1.08 1.25 9.96
C PHE A 127 -1.31 0.45 8.69
N VAL A 128 -0.59 0.86 7.65
CA VAL A 128 -0.43 0.17 6.38
C VAL A 128 0.98 -0.41 6.30
N CYS A 129 1.14 -1.63 5.80
CA CYS A 129 2.43 -2.26 5.57
C CYS A 129 2.48 -2.98 4.21
N GLY A 130 3.64 -2.97 3.58
CA GLY A 130 3.92 -3.78 2.40
C GLY A 130 4.23 -5.24 2.74
N ALA A 131 3.84 -6.14 1.84
CA ALA A 131 4.19 -7.55 1.91
C ALA A 131 4.39 -8.15 0.51
N ARG A 132 5.32 -9.11 0.39
CA ARG A 132 5.60 -9.84 -0.84
C ARG A 132 4.92 -11.19 -0.89
N ASP A 133 4.55 -11.72 0.28
CA ASP A 133 3.99 -13.05 0.47
C ASP A 133 3.12 -13.12 1.73
N LEU A 134 2.47 -14.26 1.91
CA LEU A 134 1.55 -14.48 3.02
C LEU A 134 2.25 -14.43 4.39
N GLY A 135 3.43 -15.00 4.52
CA GLY A 135 4.17 -14.99 5.79
C GLY A 135 4.51 -13.56 6.22
N GLU A 136 5.02 -12.76 5.31
CA GLU A 136 5.32 -11.35 5.56
C GLU A 136 4.05 -10.55 5.93
N ALA A 137 2.95 -10.74 5.18
CA ALA A 137 1.66 -10.11 5.48
C ALA A 137 1.16 -10.47 6.89
N LEU A 138 1.16 -11.75 7.24
CA LEU A 138 0.66 -12.20 8.54
C LEU A 138 1.55 -11.74 9.70
N ARG A 139 2.87 -11.62 9.50
CA ARG A 139 3.77 -11.00 10.50
C ARG A 139 3.41 -9.54 10.76
N ARG A 140 3.20 -8.75 9.70
CA ARG A 140 2.77 -7.34 9.82
C ARG A 140 1.40 -7.22 10.50
N ILE A 141 0.46 -8.09 10.16
CA ILE A 141 -0.87 -8.15 10.80
C ILE A 141 -0.74 -8.50 12.29
N ASN A 142 0.12 -9.44 12.63
CA ASN A 142 0.38 -9.81 14.03
C ASN A 142 0.91 -8.62 14.85
N GLU A 143 1.72 -7.77 14.24
CA GLU A 143 2.22 -6.53 14.85
C GLU A 143 1.16 -5.42 14.94
N GLY A 144 0.01 -5.58 14.30
CA GLY A 144 -1.12 -4.66 14.34
C GLY A 144 -1.36 -3.86 13.06
N ALA A 145 -0.81 -4.26 11.91
CA ALA A 145 -1.15 -3.65 10.63
C ALA A 145 -2.65 -3.84 10.33
N SER A 146 -3.31 -2.76 9.91
CA SER A 146 -4.75 -2.72 9.60
C SER A 146 -5.05 -2.83 8.11
N MET A 147 -4.02 -2.67 7.28
CA MET A 147 -4.04 -2.81 5.83
C MET A 147 -2.71 -3.41 5.37
N ILE A 148 -2.79 -4.31 4.40
CA ILE A 148 -1.63 -4.80 3.66
C ILE A 148 -1.70 -4.26 2.23
N ARG A 149 -0.54 -4.03 1.65
CA ARG A 149 -0.38 -3.77 0.21
C ARG A 149 0.75 -4.62 -0.35
N THR A 150 0.75 -4.88 -1.65
CA THR A 150 1.93 -5.45 -2.29
C THR A 150 3.09 -4.46 -2.13
N LYS A 151 4.31 -4.96 -1.95
CA LYS A 151 5.49 -4.09 -2.02
C LYS A 151 5.70 -3.59 -3.45
N GLY A 152 5.66 -4.48 -4.43
CA GLY A 152 6.04 -4.14 -5.79
C GLY A 152 7.47 -3.59 -5.85
N GLU A 153 7.76 -2.79 -6.87
CA GLU A 153 8.93 -1.91 -6.92
C GLU A 153 8.47 -0.47 -7.20
N PRO A 154 8.19 0.30 -6.14
CA PRO A 154 7.65 1.66 -6.27
C PRO A 154 8.56 2.57 -7.08
N GLY A 155 7.96 3.45 -7.89
CA GLY A 155 8.69 4.43 -8.70
C GLY A 155 9.30 3.88 -9.99
N THR A 156 9.07 2.62 -10.34
CA THR A 156 9.56 2.02 -11.59
C THR A 156 8.58 2.21 -12.76
N GLY A 157 7.30 2.37 -12.50
CA GLY A 157 6.26 2.33 -13.55
C GLY A 157 6.16 0.95 -14.23
N ASP A 158 6.75 -0.08 -13.64
CA ASP A 158 6.68 -1.48 -14.06
C ASP A 158 5.91 -2.28 -13.01
N ILE A 159 4.80 -2.87 -13.41
CA ILE A 159 3.88 -3.57 -12.51
C ILE A 159 4.28 -5.00 -12.19
N VAL A 160 5.30 -5.53 -12.86
CA VAL A 160 5.64 -6.98 -12.81
C VAL A 160 5.85 -7.49 -11.39
N GLN A 161 6.52 -6.74 -10.52
CA GLN A 161 6.74 -7.15 -9.12
C GLN A 161 5.45 -7.16 -8.30
N ALA A 162 4.59 -6.16 -8.47
CA ALA A 162 3.29 -6.14 -7.80
C ALA A 162 2.42 -7.34 -8.22
N VAL A 163 2.43 -7.70 -9.50
CA VAL A 163 1.75 -8.90 -10.03
C VAL A 163 2.33 -10.17 -9.40
N ARG A 164 3.64 -10.31 -9.33
CA ARG A 164 4.30 -11.47 -8.67
C ARG A 164 3.87 -11.60 -7.21
N HIS A 165 3.88 -10.51 -6.46
CA HIS A 165 3.50 -10.51 -5.05
C HIS A 165 2.02 -10.87 -4.86
N MET A 166 1.12 -10.30 -5.66
CA MET A 166 -0.31 -10.62 -5.58
C MET A 166 -0.58 -12.08 -5.92
N ARG A 167 0.03 -12.59 -7.00
CA ARG A 167 -0.10 -14.01 -7.39
C ARG A 167 0.48 -14.96 -6.35
N LYS A 168 1.62 -14.61 -5.75
CA LYS A 168 2.25 -15.40 -4.68
C LYS A 168 1.33 -15.44 -3.45
N MET A 169 0.80 -14.30 -3.02
CA MET A 169 -0.17 -14.20 -1.92
C MET A 169 -1.38 -15.12 -2.17
N ASN A 170 -2.00 -15.00 -3.33
CA ASN A 170 -3.17 -15.80 -3.69
C ASN A 170 -2.86 -17.31 -3.73
N SER A 171 -1.72 -17.69 -4.27
CA SER A 171 -1.26 -19.09 -4.31
C SER A 171 -1.04 -19.65 -2.92
N GLU A 172 -0.42 -18.90 -2.03
CA GLU A 172 -0.17 -19.32 -0.64
C GLU A 172 -1.45 -19.41 0.19
N ILE A 173 -2.40 -18.48 -0.01
CA ILE A 173 -3.75 -18.55 0.58
C ILE A 173 -4.48 -19.81 0.09
N ALA A 174 -4.49 -20.06 -1.24
CA ALA A 174 -5.12 -21.25 -1.81
C ALA A 174 -4.51 -22.54 -1.28
N LYS A 175 -3.19 -22.58 -1.09
CA LYS A 175 -2.49 -23.70 -0.48
C LYS A 175 -2.96 -23.94 0.96
N LEU A 176 -3.06 -22.90 1.79
CA LEU A 176 -3.55 -23.04 3.17
C LEU A 176 -4.99 -23.56 3.21
N THR A 177 -5.88 -23.05 2.36
CA THR A 177 -7.28 -23.47 2.35
C THR A 177 -7.48 -24.95 1.95
N SER A 178 -6.48 -25.55 1.27
CA SER A 178 -6.50 -26.95 0.88
C SER A 178 -5.86 -27.91 1.89
N MET A 179 -5.24 -27.39 2.96
CA MET A 179 -4.59 -28.20 3.99
C MET A 179 -5.60 -28.79 4.97
N ARG A 180 -5.22 -29.90 5.60
CA ARG A 180 -5.95 -30.42 6.78
C ARG A 180 -5.57 -29.61 8.02
N GLU A 181 -6.44 -29.58 9.01
CA GLU A 181 -6.19 -28.83 10.25
C GLU A 181 -4.88 -29.21 10.97
N ASP A 182 -4.51 -30.48 10.95
CA ASP A 182 -3.27 -30.95 11.57
C ASP A 182 -2.01 -30.44 10.85
N GLU A 183 -2.10 -30.10 9.57
CA GLU A 183 -1.01 -29.54 8.78
C GLU A 183 -0.78 -28.04 9.03
N LEU A 184 -1.76 -27.34 9.60
CA LEU A 184 -1.67 -25.90 9.86
C LEU A 184 -0.62 -25.54 10.92
N PHE A 185 -0.28 -26.43 11.84
CA PHE A 185 0.79 -26.23 12.81
C PHE A 185 2.15 -26.10 12.12
N GLU A 186 2.41 -26.97 11.14
CA GLU A 186 3.66 -26.89 10.35
C GLU A 186 3.65 -25.66 9.43
N ALA A 187 2.50 -25.30 8.85
CA ALA A 187 2.35 -24.09 8.06
C ALA A 187 2.65 -22.83 8.90
N ALA A 188 2.13 -22.74 10.13
CA ALA A 188 2.39 -21.64 11.04
C ALA A 188 3.88 -21.49 11.37
N LYS A 189 4.55 -22.60 11.64
CA LYS A 189 5.99 -22.66 11.90
C LYS A 189 6.79 -22.17 10.68
N ASN A 190 6.45 -22.66 9.49
CA ASN A 190 7.16 -22.30 8.25
C ASN A 190 6.95 -20.86 7.84
N LEU A 191 5.75 -20.31 8.07
CA LEU A 191 5.42 -18.90 7.84
C LEU A 191 5.94 -17.98 8.95
N GLN A 192 6.37 -18.54 10.08
CA GLN A 192 6.82 -17.82 11.30
C GLN A 192 5.76 -16.85 11.83
N VAL A 193 4.53 -17.35 11.98
CA VAL A 193 3.37 -16.58 12.44
C VAL A 193 2.54 -17.37 13.46
N PRO A 194 1.71 -16.70 14.28
CA PRO A 194 0.78 -17.37 15.19
C PRO A 194 -0.20 -18.31 14.45
N PHE A 195 -0.49 -19.44 15.07
CA PHE A 195 -1.41 -20.44 14.54
C PHE A 195 -2.80 -19.85 14.22
N GLU A 196 -3.29 -18.95 15.06
CA GLU A 196 -4.61 -18.33 14.93
C GLU A 196 -4.76 -17.54 13.61
N LEU A 197 -3.68 -16.89 13.15
CA LEU A 197 -3.68 -16.18 11.87
C LEU A 197 -3.69 -17.15 10.68
N VAL A 198 -2.94 -18.25 10.77
CA VAL A 198 -2.95 -19.30 9.74
C VAL A 198 -4.34 -19.94 9.67
N LYS A 199 -4.92 -20.27 10.83
CA LYS A 199 -6.27 -20.85 10.91
C LYS A 199 -7.31 -19.89 10.35
N PHE A 200 -7.21 -18.57 10.64
CA PHE A 200 -8.11 -17.59 10.06
C PHE A 200 -8.06 -17.61 8.52
N VAL A 201 -6.86 -17.61 7.93
CA VAL A 201 -6.71 -17.64 6.46
C VAL A 201 -7.22 -18.96 5.88
N HIS A 202 -6.93 -20.08 6.53
CA HIS A 202 -7.45 -21.39 6.14
C HIS A 202 -8.98 -21.41 6.08
N ASP A 203 -9.64 -20.95 7.14
CA ASP A 203 -11.10 -21.01 7.28
C ASP A 203 -11.83 -19.98 6.39
N ASN A 204 -11.22 -18.85 6.08
CA ASN A 204 -11.84 -17.73 5.38
C ASN A 204 -11.35 -17.51 3.95
N GLY A 205 -10.25 -18.12 3.54
CA GLY A 205 -9.67 -17.96 2.20
C GLY A 205 -9.19 -16.54 1.87
N LYS A 206 -8.90 -15.74 2.89
CA LYS A 206 -8.46 -14.33 2.75
C LYS A 206 -7.68 -13.84 3.96
N LEU A 207 -6.99 -12.71 3.81
CA LEU A 207 -6.37 -12.02 4.95
C LEU A 207 -7.43 -11.43 5.90
N PRO A 208 -7.11 -11.28 7.21
CA PRO A 208 -8.01 -10.63 8.17
C PRO A 208 -8.11 -9.10 8.00
N VAL A 209 -7.36 -8.52 7.08
CA VAL A 209 -7.36 -7.10 6.72
C VAL A 209 -7.40 -6.95 5.21
N VAL A 210 -7.75 -5.76 4.71
CA VAL A 210 -7.76 -5.47 3.27
C VAL A 210 -6.35 -5.55 2.69
N ASN A 211 -6.25 -6.02 1.43
CA ASN A 211 -5.00 -6.14 0.69
C ASN A 211 -5.06 -5.34 -0.61
N PHE A 212 -4.29 -4.27 -0.69
CA PHE A 212 -4.22 -3.39 -1.86
C PHE A 212 -3.04 -3.74 -2.75
N ALA A 213 -3.12 -3.36 -4.02
CA ALA A 213 -1.98 -3.40 -4.93
C ALA A 213 -1.18 -2.09 -4.84
N ALA A 214 0.14 -2.20 -4.83
CA ALA A 214 1.07 -1.08 -4.88
C ALA A 214 2.35 -1.46 -5.63
N GLY A 215 3.01 -0.45 -6.21
CA GLY A 215 4.30 -0.59 -6.88
C GLY A 215 4.18 -0.80 -8.38
N GLY A 216 4.39 0.27 -9.15
CA GLY A 216 4.51 0.22 -10.61
C GLY A 216 3.24 0.46 -11.41
N VAL A 217 2.10 0.75 -10.78
CA VAL A 217 0.86 1.09 -11.51
C VAL A 217 1.03 2.41 -12.23
N ALA A 218 0.87 2.41 -13.56
CA ALA A 218 1.04 3.59 -14.41
C ALA A 218 -0.14 3.85 -15.36
N THR A 219 -1.00 2.86 -15.59
CA THR A 219 -2.09 2.94 -16.56
C THR A 219 -3.43 2.43 -15.99
N PRO A 220 -4.59 2.80 -16.58
CA PRO A 220 -5.87 2.22 -16.22
C PRO A 220 -5.91 0.69 -16.34
N ALA A 221 -5.25 0.14 -17.36
CA ALA A 221 -5.16 -1.31 -17.56
C ALA A 221 -4.33 -2.01 -16.47
N ASP A 222 -3.23 -1.39 -15.99
CA ASP A 222 -2.47 -1.92 -14.85
C ASP A 222 -3.34 -2.01 -13.59
N ALA A 223 -4.08 -0.94 -13.30
CA ALA A 223 -4.97 -0.90 -12.14
C ALA A 223 -6.07 -1.97 -12.24
N ALA A 224 -6.71 -2.10 -13.39
CA ALA A 224 -7.71 -3.13 -13.63
C ALA A 224 -7.13 -4.55 -13.53
N LEU A 225 -5.91 -4.78 -14.03
CA LEU A 225 -5.20 -6.06 -13.88
C LEU A 225 -5.05 -6.43 -12.40
N MET A 226 -4.59 -5.52 -11.57
CA MET A 226 -4.41 -5.79 -10.15
C MET A 226 -5.74 -6.08 -9.45
N MET A 227 -6.80 -5.36 -9.78
CA MET A 227 -8.15 -5.63 -9.26
C MET A 227 -8.67 -7.01 -9.69
N GLN A 228 -8.48 -7.40 -10.94
CA GLN A 228 -8.85 -8.74 -11.43
C GLN A 228 -8.02 -9.86 -10.80
N LEU A 229 -6.79 -9.57 -10.38
CA LEU A 229 -5.94 -10.49 -9.60
C LEU A 229 -6.34 -10.57 -8.12
N GLY A 230 -7.37 -9.84 -7.69
CA GLY A 230 -7.91 -9.92 -6.34
C GLY A 230 -7.45 -8.83 -5.38
N ALA A 231 -6.79 -7.78 -5.87
CA ALA A 231 -6.54 -6.59 -5.04
C ALA A 231 -7.87 -5.94 -4.63
N GLU A 232 -7.90 -5.38 -3.43
CA GLU A 232 -9.08 -4.74 -2.85
C GLU A 232 -9.05 -3.21 -2.98
N GLY A 233 -8.10 -2.70 -3.73
CA GLY A 233 -7.86 -1.30 -4.07
C GLY A 233 -6.44 -1.14 -4.59
N VAL A 234 -6.07 0.08 -4.97
CA VAL A 234 -4.79 0.36 -5.62
C VAL A 234 -4.13 1.60 -5.04
N PHE A 235 -2.83 1.51 -4.77
CA PHE A 235 -1.97 2.68 -4.56
C PHE A 235 -1.32 3.06 -5.90
N VAL A 236 -1.32 4.34 -6.23
CA VAL A 236 -0.61 4.86 -7.39
C VAL A 236 0.34 5.95 -6.93
N GLY A 237 1.63 5.69 -7.08
CA GLY A 237 2.69 6.64 -6.73
C GLY A 237 3.06 7.54 -7.91
N SER A 238 4.24 7.30 -8.48
CA SER A 238 4.79 8.12 -9.55
C SER A 238 3.96 8.11 -10.85
N GLY A 239 3.12 7.11 -11.06
CA GLY A 239 2.37 6.90 -12.30
C GLY A 239 1.38 8.02 -12.66
N ILE A 240 0.90 8.81 -11.70
CA ILE A 240 0.00 9.93 -11.94
C ILE A 240 0.80 11.19 -12.30
N PHE A 241 1.58 11.74 -11.35
CA PHE A 241 2.19 13.05 -11.48
C PHE A 241 3.49 13.09 -12.32
N LYS A 242 3.99 11.93 -12.74
CA LYS A 242 5.05 11.80 -13.77
C LYS A 242 4.50 11.56 -15.18
N SER A 243 3.20 11.62 -15.37
CA SER A 243 2.55 11.47 -16.68
C SER A 243 2.31 12.82 -17.36
N GLY A 244 1.98 12.78 -18.66
CA GLY A 244 1.72 13.99 -19.45
C GLY A 244 0.45 14.75 -19.07
N ASP A 245 -0.60 14.04 -18.57
CA ASP A 245 -1.85 14.65 -18.08
C ASP A 245 -2.27 13.98 -16.77
N PRO A 246 -1.76 14.45 -15.63
CA PRO A 246 -2.05 13.84 -14.32
C PRO A 246 -3.53 13.80 -13.94
N ALA A 247 -4.28 14.89 -14.21
CA ALA A 247 -5.69 14.98 -13.82
C ALA A 247 -6.55 13.98 -14.60
N LYS A 248 -6.38 13.90 -15.91
CA LYS A 248 -7.10 12.96 -16.76
C LYS A 248 -6.73 11.51 -16.42
N ARG A 249 -5.44 11.24 -16.23
CA ARG A 249 -4.95 9.90 -15.86
C ARG A 249 -5.45 9.46 -14.50
N ALA A 250 -5.44 10.32 -13.50
CA ALA A 250 -5.98 10.02 -12.18
C ALA A 250 -7.46 9.63 -12.25
N ALA A 251 -8.28 10.42 -12.94
CA ALA A 251 -9.70 10.13 -13.12
C ALA A 251 -9.94 8.81 -13.88
N ALA A 252 -9.14 8.53 -14.92
CA ALA A 252 -9.22 7.30 -15.67
C ALA A 252 -8.87 6.07 -14.83
N ILE A 253 -7.82 6.14 -14.01
CA ILE A 253 -7.42 5.05 -13.09
C ILE A 253 -8.51 4.79 -12.04
N VAL A 254 -9.09 5.82 -11.43
CA VAL A 254 -10.20 5.67 -10.47
C VAL A 254 -11.38 4.94 -11.09
N LYS A 255 -11.79 5.34 -12.29
CA LYS A 255 -12.89 4.69 -13.02
C LYS A 255 -12.56 3.25 -13.41
N ALA A 256 -11.32 2.97 -13.82
CA ALA A 256 -10.86 1.63 -14.16
C ALA A 256 -10.87 0.70 -12.93
N VAL A 257 -10.49 1.19 -11.76
CA VAL A 257 -10.56 0.42 -10.50
C VAL A 257 -12.01 0.09 -10.12
N THR A 258 -12.92 1.04 -10.29
CA THR A 258 -14.35 0.81 -10.00
C THR A 258 -15.00 -0.17 -10.98
N ASN A 259 -14.56 -0.16 -12.24
CA ASN A 259 -15.15 -0.94 -13.35
C ASN A 259 -14.15 -1.92 -13.96
N PHE A 260 -13.33 -2.55 -13.16
CA PHE A 260 -12.16 -3.30 -13.59
C PHE A 260 -12.45 -4.53 -14.46
N THR A 261 -13.69 -4.98 -14.55
CA THR A 261 -14.13 -6.08 -15.43
C THR A 261 -14.74 -5.61 -16.75
N ASP A 262 -14.95 -4.30 -16.94
CA ASP A 262 -15.49 -3.72 -18.16
C ASP A 262 -14.35 -3.34 -19.13
N ALA A 263 -13.95 -4.30 -19.96
CA ALA A 263 -12.87 -4.12 -20.92
C ALA A 263 -13.15 -2.99 -21.94
N LYS A 264 -14.42 -2.77 -22.31
CA LYS A 264 -14.80 -1.71 -23.25
C LYS A 264 -14.58 -0.33 -22.61
N LEU A 265 -15.06 -0.15 -21.39
CA LEU A 265 -14.84 1.08 -20.65
C LEU A 265 -13.35 1.32 -20.40
N ILE A 266 -12.58 0.29 -20.04
CA ILE A 266 -11.13 0.41 -19.84
C ILE A 266 -10.44 0.85 -21.14
N ALA A 267 -10.85 0.36 -22.30
CA ALA A 267 -10.34 0.80 -23.58
C ALA A 267 -10.62 2.30 -23.81
N GLU A 268 -11.84 2.77 -23.59
CA GLU A 268 -12.22 4.18 -23.67
C GLU A 268 -11.43 5.06 -22.70
N LEU A 269 -11.25 4.58 -21.45
CA LEU A 269 -10.47 5.29 -20.41
C LEU A 269 -8.97 5.35 -20.72
N SER A 270 -8.47 4.51 -21.60
CA SER A 270 -7.05 4.47 -21.99
C SER A 270 -6.71 5.41 -23.15
N GLU A 271 -7.70 6.07 -23.76
CA GLU A 271 -7.52 6.94 -24.90
C GLU A 271 -7.05 8.34 -24.46
N ASP A 272 -6.12 8.91 -25.23
CA ASP A 272 -5.67 10.31 -25.11
C ASP A 272 -5.24 10.75 -23.69
N LEU A 273 -4.56 9.87 -22.96
CA LEU A 273 -4.09 10.16 -21.59
C LEU A 273 -2.76 10.93 -21.54
N GLY A 274 -2.21 11.30 -22.70
CA GLY A 274 -0.84 11.80 -22.80
C GLY A 274 0.19 10.69 -22.52
N GLU A 275 1.45 11.06 -22.45
CA GLU A 275 2.52 10.10 -22.17
C GLU A 275 2.40 9.50 -20.77
N ALA A 276 2.53 8.19 -20.66
CA ALA A 276 2.72 7.52 -19.39
C ALA A 276 4.10 7.91 -18.83
N MET A 277 4.30 7.73 -17.51
CA MET A 277 5.63 7.89 -16.92
C MET A 277 6.64 6.98 -17.63
N VAL A 278 7.85 7.48 -17.84
CA VAL A 278 8.96 6.67 -18.33
C VAL A 278 9.30 5.64 -17.26
N GLY A 279 9.13 4.35 -17.59
CA GLY A 279 9.38 3.27 -16.68
C GLY A 279 10.87 2.94 -16.52
N ILE A 280 11.20 2.20 -15.47
CA ILE A 280 12.52 1.61 -15.24
C ILE A 280 12.34 0.09 -15.31
N ASN A 281 13.01 -0.55 -16.26
CA ASN A 281 12.95 -1.99 -16.39
C ASN A 281 13.59 -2.68 -15.18
N GLU A 282 13.09 -3.84 -14.80
CA GLU A 282 13.60 -4.62 -13.65
C GLU A 282 15.12 -4.81 -13.67
N SER A 283 15.70 -5.07 -14.84
CA SER A 283 17.16 -5.23 -15.01
C SER A 283 17.97 -3.95 -14.77
N GLU A 284 17.34 -2.79 -14.74
CA GLU A 284 17.97 -1.49 -14.53
C GLU A 284 17.82 -0.97 -13.10
N ILE A 285 17.10 -1.71 -12.25
CA ILE A 285 16.84 -1.31 -10.85
C ILE A 285 18.13 -1.36 -10.04
N LYS A 286 18.54 -0.22 -9.49
CA LYS A 286 19.72 -0.10 -8.61
C LYS A 286 19.38 -0.25 -7.13
N ILE A 287 18.18 0.16 -6.73
CA ILE A 287 17.72 0.11 -5.34
C ILE A 287 16.51 -0.83 -5.30
N ILE A 288 16.70 -1.99 -4.67
CA ILE A 288 15.62 -2.97 -4.47
C ILE A 288 14.92 -2.65 -3.17
N MET A 289 13.77 -1.99 -3.27
CA MET A 289 13.00 -1.57 -2.10
C MET A 289 12.21 -2.72 -1.48
N GLU A 290 11.73 -3.66 -2.29
CA GLU A 290 10.94 -4.80 -1.81
C GLU A 290 11.67 -5.68 -0.80
N GLU A 291 12.98 -5.69 -0.83
CA GLU A 291 13.80 -6.49 0.09
C GLU A 291 13.93 -5.90 1.49
N ARG A 292 13.55 -4.64 1.67
CA ARG A 292 13.62 -3.96 2.97
C ARG A 292 12.54 -4.49 3.91
N GLY A 293 12.90 -4.70 5.18
CA GLY A 293 11.97 -5.13 6.23
C GLY A 293 11.37 -6.52 5.95
N LYS A 294 12.21 -7.49 5.70
CA LYS A 294 11.81 -8.91 5.52
C LYS A 294 11.23 -9.52 6.78
#